data_ecb466f719a8e507d6e3358be26e2f85
#
_entry.id   ecb466f719a8e507d6e3358be26e2f85
#
_cell.length_a   1.000
_cell.length_b   1.000
_cell.length_c   1.000
_cell.angle_alpha   90.00
_cell.angle_beta   90.00
_cell.angle_gamma   90.00
#
_symmetry.space_group_name_H-M   'P 1'
#
loop_
_entity.id
_entity.type
_entity.pdbx_description
1 polymer ?
#
loop_
_entity_poly.entity_id
_entity_poly.type
_entity_poly.pdbx_seq_one_letter_code
_entity_poly.pdbx_strand_id
1 'polypeptide(L)'
;MVAADFLQDPRVQGWLDGVEPAWTLLTFESLLALRHDPPAVQSAIQITNDLSVGEIAGSPVARNTLILLRQAIERVGLPLTATGNLSRATVAEMCKLIEWPDYDQADAFRLNKVINEPDFLPLHVVRQLAQAATLVRVQRGKLVATPLGKSILSDAKRGSLLAVLFHLAFWRMDLSYFGRGLLGSWPQADAGVVLWSLSVCANDWQCAEKLTRLCTIPEPAMFSETWDRTAYAMEAKISDRCSGSDYLSTAAKNLRAAGSASIIFIARRSCSIDCSPLTSR
;
A
#
# COMPACT_ATOMS: atom_id res chain seq x y z
N MET A 1 23.97 11.13 17.55
CA MET A 1 25.27 11.34 16.88
C MET A 1 25.28 10.73 15.46
N VAL A 2 24.77 9.53 15.24
CA VAL A 2 24.77 8.88 13.89
C VAL A 2 23.88 9.59 12.84
N ALA A 3 22.79 10.22 13.26
CA ALA A 3 21.86 10.87 12.32
C ALA A 3 22.40 12.20 11.74
N ALA A 4 23.19 12.95 12.51
CA ALA A 4 23.72 14.24 12.06
C ALA A 4 24.80 14.04 10.98
N ASP A 5 25.70 13.07 11.16
CA ASP A 5 26.75 12.76 10.19
C ASP A 5 26.17 12.20 8.90
N PHE A 6 25.09 11.38 8.98
CA PHE A 6 24.39 10.84 7.82
C PHE A 6 23.75 11.94 6.97
N LEU A 7 23.11 12.92 7.58
CA LEU A 7 22.52 14.05 6.88
C LEU A 7 23.56 14.98 6.25
N GLN A 8 24.82 14.94 6.69
CA GLN A 8 25.91 15.72 6.08
C GLN A 8 26.58 15.02 4.88
N ASP A 9 26.22 13.76 4.59
CA ASP A 9 26.73 13.08 3.40
C ASP A 9 26.30 13.86 2.14
N PRO A 10 27.26 14.28 1.28
CA PRO A 10 26.92 15.06 0.07
C PRO A 10 25.94 14.37 -0.86
N ARG A 11 25.90 13.03 -0.88
CA ARG A 11 24.97 12.26 -1.69
C ARG A 11 23.55 12.37 -1.13
N VAL A 12 23.41 12.31 0.19
CA VAL A 12 22.13 12.49 0.89
C VAL A 12 21.62 13.90 0.66
N GLN A 13 22.49 14.91 0.83
CA GLN A 13 22.14 16.31 0.60
C GLN A 13 21.72 16.56 -0.86
N GLY A 14 22.48 16.02 -1.81
CA GLY A 14 22.13 16.12 -3.24
C GLY A 14 20.79 15.46 -3.58
N TRP A 15 20.46 14.33 -2.95
CA TRP A 15 19.17 13.66 -3.15
C TRP A 15 18.03 14.42 -2.49
N LEU A 16 18.24 14.95 -1.29
CA LEU A 16 17.22 15.75 -0.59
C LEU A 16 16.87 17.03 -1.33
N ASP A 17 17.82 17.61 -2.09
CA ASP A 17 17.61 18.80 -2.92
C ASP A 17 16.93 19.95 -2.16
N GLY A 18 17.44 20.22 -0.96
CA GLY A 18 16.91 21.26 -0.07
C GLY A 18 15.60 20.89 0.66
N VAL A 19 15.09 19.67 0.49
CA VAL A 19 13.92 19.19 1.25
C VAL A 19 14.35 18.80 2.66
N GLU A 20 13.66 19.31 3.68
CA GLU A 20 13.85 18.91 5.07
C GLU A 20 12.92 17.72 5.39
N PRO A 21 13.45 16.50 5.64
CA PRO A 21 12.62 15.33 5.88
C PRO A 21 11.85 15.41 7.20
N ALA A 22 10.58 15.01 7.22
CA ALA A 22 9.76 15.05 8.42
C ALA A 22 10.32 14.17 9.56
N TRP A 23 10.95 13.04 9.25
CA TRP A 23 11.53 12.14 10.24
C TRP A 23 12.69 12.74 11.05
N THR A 24 13.29 13.86 10.60
CA THR A 24 14.31 14.61 11.37
C THR A 24 13.75 15.23 12.65
N LEU A 25 12.44 15.40 12.74
CA LEU A 25 11.74 15.86 13.94
C LEU A 25 11.62 14.78 15.02
N LEU A 26 11.90 13.51 14.69
CA LEU A 26 11.80 12.39 15.61
C LEU A 26 13.05 12.27 16.47
N THR A 27 12.84 11.96 17.74
CA THR A 27 13.93 11.45 18.58
C THR A 27 14.31 10.04 18.13
N PHE A 28 15.52 9.60 18.48
CA PHE A 28 15.97 8.24 18.18
C PHE A 28 15.03 7.18 18.75
N GLU A 29 14.54 7.36 19.96
CA GLU A 29 13.58 6.46 20.61
C GLU A 29 12.24 6.40 19.85
N SER A 30 11.72 7.55 19.41
CA SER A 30 10.50 7.63 18.61
C SER A 30 10.67 6.94 17.26
N LEU A 31 11.82 7.11 16.63
CA LEU A 31 12.13 6.45 15.36
C LEU A 31 12.19 4.92 15.52
N LEU A 32 12.80 4.42 16.59
CA LEU A 32 12.82 2.98 16.89
C LEU A 32 11.39 2.46 17.17
N ALA A 33 10.60 3.20 17.96
CA ALA A 33 9.21 2.80 18.25
C ALA A 33 8.34 2.70 16.99
N LEU A 34 8.56 3.55 15.99
CA LEU A 34 7.88 3.50 14.68
C LEU A 34 8.33 2.32 13.80
N ARG A 35 9.52 1.79 14.01
CA ARG A 35 10.03 0.62 13.30
C ARG A 35 9.51 -0.71 13.85
N HIS A 36 8.98 -0.71 15.07
CA HIS A 36 8.41 -1.93 15.64
C HIS A 36 7.10 -2.33 14.92
N ASP A 37 6.92 -3.63 14.77
CA ASP A 37 5.68 -4.23 14.26
C ASP A 37 4.50 -3.81 15.17
N PRO A 38 3.37 -3.29 14.64
CA PRO A 38 2.24 -2.80 15.43
C PRO A 38 1.69 -3.69 16.55
N PRO A 39 1.69 -5.04 16.43
CA PRO A 39 1.31 -5.91 17.55
C PRO A 39 2.28 -5.86 18.74
N ALA A 40 3.51 -5.36 18.56
CA ALA A 40 4.45 -5.24 19.67
C ALA A 40 4.06 -4.08 20.59
N VAL A 41 4.21 -4.30 21.90
CA VAL A 41 3.91 -3.26 22.93
C VAL A 41 4.76 -2.00 22.71
N GLN A 42 5.95 -2.14 22.15
CA GLN A 42 6.88 -1.05 21.86
C GLN A 42 6.54 -0.26 20.59
N SER A 43 5.59 -0.75 19.78
CA SER A 43 5.21 -0.03 18.56
C SER A 43 4.45 1.25 18.87
N ALA A 44 4.88 2.34 18.24
CA ALA A 44 4.14 3.61 18.27
C ALA A 44 2.90 3.60 17.37
N ILE A 45 2.74 2.58 16.51
CA ILE A 45 1.62 2.45 15.60
C ILE A 45 0.60 1.51 16.19
N GLN A 46 -0.64 1.99 16.30
CA GLN A 46 -1.78 1.20 16.71
C GLN A 46 -2.76 1.08 15.54
N ILE A 47 -3.21 -0.14 15.28
CA ILE A 47 -4.16 -0.42 14.22
C ILE A 47 -5.51 -0.72 14.86
N THR A 48 -6.52 0.10 14.56
CA THR A 48 -7.88 -0.11 15.10
C THR A 48 -8.57 -1.29 14.40
N ASN A 49 -9.35 -2.04 15.16
CA ASN A 49 -10.08 -3.23 14.69
C ASN A 49 -11.60 -3.01 14.57
N ASP A 50 -12.09 -1.82 14.89
CA ASP A 50 -13.51 -1.47 15.03
C ASP A 50 -14.00 -0.50 13.96
N LEU A 51 -13.39 -0.55 12.78
CA LEU A 51 -13.77 0.30 11.65
C LEU A 51 -15.23 0.08 11.26
N SER A 52 -15.93 1.17 10.97
CA SER A 52 -17.28 1.16 10.45
C SER A 52 -17.37 0.55 9.04
N VAL A 53 -18.55 0.11 8.67
CA VAL A 53 -18.82 -0.42 7.32
C VAL A 53 -18.50 0.61 6.23
N GLY A 54 -18.73 1.90 6.49
CA GLY A 54 -18.41 2.99 5.56
C GLY A 54 -16.91 3.17 5.36
N GLU A 55 -16.12 3.11 6.43
CA GLU A 55 -14.65 3.20 6.34
C GLU A 55 -14.06 2.02 5.58
N ILE A 56 -14.58 0.81 5.79
CA ILE A 56 -14.14 -0.38 5.07
C ILE A 56 -14.52 -0.31 3.58
N ALA A 57 -15.75 0.15 3.28
CA ALA A 57 -16.21 0.34 1.90
C ALA A 57 -15.33 1.37 1.16
N GLY A 58 -14.77 2.31 1.89
CA GLY A 58 -13.78 3.26 1.42
C GLY A 58 -12.44 2.63 1.00
N SER A 59 -12.09 1.45 1.48
CA SER A 59 -10.82 0.80 1.12
C SER A 59 -10.99 -0.13 -0.08
N PRO A 60 -10.33 0.13 -1.23
CA PRO A 60 -10.36 -0.77 -2.38
C PRO A 60 -9.88 -2.18 -2.03
N VAL A 61 -8.82 -2.30 -1.23
CA VAL A 61 -8.27 -3.59 -0.81
C VAL A 61 -9.29 -4.39 0.00
N ALA A 62 -9.92 -3.77 1.00
CA ALA A 62 -10.92 -4.45 1.83
C ALA A 62 -12.18 -4.81 1.01
N ARG A 63 -12.70 -3.86 0.22
CA ARG A 63 -13.87 -4.07 -0.65
C ARG A 63 -13.64 -5.24 -1.61
N ASN A 64 -12.53 -5.24 -2.32
CA ASN A 64 -12.21 -6.27 -3.30
C ASN A 64 -11.89 -7.63 -2.63
N THR A 65 -11.33 -7.64 -1.42
CA THR A 65 -11.18 -8.87 -0.63
C THR A 65 -12.55 -9.47 -0.29
N LEU A 66 -13.53 -8.65 0.10
CA LEU A 66 -14.89 -9.12 0.35
C LEU A 66 -15.55 -9.68 -0.92
N ILE A 67 -15.30 -9.07 -2.09
CA ILE A 67 -15.77 -9.60 -3.39
C ILE A 67 -15.14 -10.96 -3.66
N LEU A 68 -13.83 -11.11 -3.52
CA LEU A 68 -13.13 -12.38 -3.70
C LEU A 68 -13.69 -13.47 -2.79
N LEU A 69 -13.92 -13.17 -1.52
CA LEU A 69 -14.50 -14.10 -0.55
C LEU A 69 -15.91 -14.55 -0.92
N ARG A 70 -16.78 -13.61 -1.31
CA ARG A 70 -18.15 -13.93 -1.77
C ARG A 70 -18.11 -14.86 -2.97
N GLN A 71 -17.31 -14.55 -3.99
CA GLN A 71 -17.19 -15.38 -5.18
C GLN A 71 -16.63 -16.79 -4.86
N ALA A 72 -15.65 -16.88 -3.94
CA ALA A 72 -15.12 -18.16 -3.50
C ALA A 72 -16.16 -19.03 -2.74
N ILE A 73 -17.11 -18.40 -2.06
CA ILE A 73 -18.18 -19.12 -1.34
C ILE A 73 -19.29 -19.53 -2.32
N GLU A 74 -19.82 -18.59 -3.13
CA GLU A 74 -20.91 -18.81 -4.05
C GLU A 74 -20.62 -19.92 -5.06
N ARG A 75 -19.36 -20.01 -5.52
CA ARG A 75 -18.90 -21.01 -6.51
C ARG A 75 -18.33 -22.29 -5.88
N VAL A 76 -18.40 -22.42 -4.57
CA VAL A 76 -17.80 -23.57 -3.86
C VAL A 76 -16.30 -23.73 -4.23
N GLY A 77 -15.60 -22.61 -4.27
CA GLY A 77 -14.18 -22.46 -4.65
C GLY A 77 -13.98 -22.02 -6.11
N LEU A 78 -12.95 -21.19 -6.28
CA LEU A 78 -12.54 -20.66 -7.58
C LEU A 78 -11.48 -21.58 -8.20
N PRO A 79 -11.66 -22.06 -9.44
CA PRO A 79 -10.72 -22.97 -10.09
C PRO A 79 -9.33 -22.35 -10.27
N LEU A 80 -8.31 -23.16 -10.01
CA LEU A 80 -6.90 -22.82 -10.23
C LEU A 80 -6.34 -23.55 -11.45
N THR A 81 -5.38 -22.93 -12.11
CA THR A 81 -4.55 -23.56 -13.15
C THR A 81 -3.52 -24.51 -12.53
N ALA A 82 -2.84 -25.31 -13.35
CA ALA A 82 -1.74 -26.16 -12.90
C ALA A 82 -0.59 -25.36 -12.24
N THR A 83 -0.41 -24.10 -12.63
CA THR A 83 0.57 -23.18 -12.02
C THR A 83 0.08 -22.50 -10.75
N GLY A 84 -1.13 -22.83 -10.30
CA GLY A 84 -1.70 -22.30 -9.05
C GLY A 84 -2.35 -20.91 -9.16
N ASN A 85 -2.41 -20.30 -10.34
CA ASN A 85 -3.13 -19.05 -10.59
C ASN A 85 -4.63 -19.32 -10.78
N LEU A 86 -5.48 -18.31 -10.58
CA LEU A 86 -6.89 -18.40 -10.93
C LEU A 86 -7.06 -18.69 -12.43
N SER A 87 -8.08 -19.50 -12.77
CA SER A 87 -8.38 -19.79 -14.18
C SER A 87 -8.73 -18.51 -14.95
N ARG A 88 -8.40 -18.47 -16.25
CA ARG A 88 -8.70 -17.31 -17.11
C ARG A 88 -10.16 -16.90 -17.10
N ALA A 89 -11.07 -17.88 -17.06
CA ALA A 89 -12.50 -17.62 -16.95
C ALA A 89 -12.83 -16.89 -15.64
N THR A 90 -12.26 -17.35 -14.53
CA THR A 90 -12.41 -16.69 -13.22
C THR A 90 -11.85 -15.28 -13.25
N VAL A 91 -10.65 -15.08 -13.82
CA VAL A 91 -10.03 -13.74 -13.93
C VAL A 91 -10.94 -12.80 -14.75
N ALA A 92 -11.44 -13.23 -15.88
CA ALA A 92 -12.33 -12.42 -16.72
C ALA A 92 -13.63 -12.00 -16.02
N GLU A 93 -14.14 -12.83 -15.13
CA GLU A 93 -15.32 -12.50 -14.32
C GLU A 93 -14.95 -11.57 -13.15
N MET A 94 -13.83 -11.82 -12.48
CA MET A 94 -13.35 -10.96 -11.39
C MET A 94 -13.00 -9.57 -11.90
N CYS A 95 -12.47 -9.43 -13.11
CA CYS A 95 -12.23 -8.12 -13.75
C CYS A 95 -13.50 -7.26 -13.81
N LYS A 96 -14.69 -7.84 -13.93
CA LYS A 96 -15.96 -7.09 -13.98
C LYS A 96 -16.45 -6.64 -12.61
N LEU A 97 -15.94 -7.25 -11.54
CA LEU A 97 -16.39 -7.05 -10.16
C LEU A 97 -15.42 -6.20 -9.34
N ILE A 98 -14.13 -6.32 -9.64
CA ILE A 98 -13.06 -5.62 -8.94
C ILE A 98 -12.93 -4.20 -9.50
N GLU A 99 -13.10 -3.24 -8.63
CA GLU A 99 -12.84 -1.84 -8.91
C GLU A 99 -11.59 -1.41 -8.16
N TRP A 100 -10.62 -0.88 -8.89
CA TRP A 100 -9.39 -0.36 -8.30
C TRP A 100 -9.13 1.03 -8.86
N PRO A 101 -8.93 2.02 -7.98
CA PRO A 101 -8.66 3.37 -8.41
C PRO A 101 -7.44 3.43 -9.35
N ASP A 102 -7.53 4.26 -10.38
CA ASP A 102 -6.50 4.49 -11.40
C ASP A 102 -6.04 3.24 -12.17
N TYR A 103 -6.73 2.12 -12.04
CA TYR A 103 -6.52 0.94 -12.87
C TYR A 103 -7.59 0.86 -13.95
N ASP A 104 -7.24 1.25 -15.16
CA ASP A 104 -8.13 1.11 -16.32
C ASP A 104 -8.08 -0.34 -16.84
N GLN A 105 -9.18 -1.05 -16.65
CA GLN A 105 -9.33 -2.40 -17.17
C GLN A 105 -9.29 -2.43 -18.71
N ALA A 106 -9.82 -1.40 -19.37
CA ALA A 106 -9.80 -1.31 -20.82
C ALA A 106 -8.38 -1.27 -21.37
N ASP A 107 -7.46 -0.58 -20.68
CA ASP A 107 -6.05 -0.55 -21.04
C ASP A 107 -5.39 -1.93 -20.90
N ALA A 108 -5.71 -2.67 -19.84
CA ALA A 108 -5.20 -4.03 -19.67
C ALA A 108 -5.66 -4.96 -20.81
N PHE A 109 -6.93 -4.87 -21.24
CA PHE A 109 -7.48 -5.64 -22.36
C PHE A 109 -6.98 -5.15 -23.72
N ARG A 110 -6.63 -3.86 -23.86
CA ARG A 110 -6.04 -3.32 -25.10
C ARG A 110 -4.67 -3.92 -25.37
N LEU A 111 -3.87 -4.15 -24.32
CA LEU A 111 -2.54 -4.72 -24.42
C LEU A 111 -2.56 -6.25 -24.53
N ASN A 112 -3.53 -6.91 -23.89
CA ASN A 112 -3.60 -8.36 -23.79
C ASN A 112 -4.99 -8.87 -24.20
N LYS A 113 -5.05 -9.67 -25.29
CA LYS A 113 -6.31 -10.34 -25.68
C LYS A 113 -6.85 -11.30 -24.61
N VAL A 114 -5.98 -11.80 -23.75
CA VAL A 114 -6.28 -12.70 -22.64
C VAL A 114 -5.51 -12.23 -21.41
N ILE A 115 -6.20 -11.99 -20.33
CA ILE A 115 -5.58 -11.58 -19.07
C ILE A 115 -5.47 -12.79 -18.15
N ASN A 116 -4.24 -13.10 -17.70
CA ASN A 116 -3.99 -14.04 -16.62
C ASN A 116 -4.02 -13.30 -15.28
N GLU A 117 -4.10 -14.03 -14.18
CA GLU A 117 -4.16 -13.41 -12.85
C GLU A 117 -3.01 -12.43 -12.54
N PRO A 118 -1.71 -12.76 -12.84
CA PRO A 118 -0.61 -11.81 -12.61
C PRO A 118 -0.68 -10.54 -13.48
N ASP A 119 -1.38 -10.61 -14.62
CA ASP A 119 -1.57 -9.46 -15.51
C ASP A 119 -2.66 -8.50 -14.99
N PHE A 120 -3.53 -8.99 -14.10
CA PHE A 120 -4.55 -8.19 -13.40
C PHE A 120 -4.13 -7.93 -11.95
N LEU A 121 -3.22 -6.96 -11.80
CA LEU A 121 -2.58 -6.64 -10.53
C LEU A 121 -3.54 -6.46 -9.35
N PRO A 122 -4.69 -5.77 -9.46
CA PRO A 122 -5.63 -5.64 -8.34
C PRO A 122 -6.11 -6.98 -7.77
N LEU A 123 -6.47 -7.92 -8.63
CA LEU A 123 -6.90 -9.26 -8.20
C LEU A 123 -5.73 -10.04 -7.60
N HIS A 124 -4.57 -9.94 -8.21
CA HIS A 124 -3.37 -10.64 -7.73
C HIS A 124 -2.99 -10.18 -6.32
N VAL A 125 -2.94 -8.87 -6.06
CA VAL A 125 -2.67 -8.31 -4.74
C VAL A 125 -3.71 -8.76 -3.72
N VAL A 126 -4.98 -8.60 -4.03
CA VAL A 126 -6.09 -8.99 -3.13
C VAL A 126 -6.02 -10.46 -2.78
N ARG A 127 -5.74 -11.33 -3.76
CA ARG A 127 -5.60 -12.76 -3.51
C ARG A 127 -4.41 -13.08 -2.61
N GLN A 128 -3.23 -12.49 -2.88
CA GLN A 128 -2.05 -12.72 -2.06
C GLN A 128 -2.29 -12.29 -0.60
N LEU A 129 -2.87 -11.12 -0.40
CA LEU A 129 -3.26 -10.65 0.94
C LEU A 129 -4.28 -11.56 1.60
N ALA A 130 -5.32 -11.98 0.89
CA ALA A 130 -6.34 -12.89 1.42
C ALA A 130 -5.77 -14.26 1.80
N GLN A 131 -4.77 -14.77 1.06
CA GLN A 131 -4.07 -16.00 1.40
C GLN A 131 -3.15 -15.81 2.62
N ALA A 132 -2.37 -14.73 2.66
CA ALA A 132 -1.52 -14.39 3.81
C ALA A 132 -2.36 -14.20 5.09
N ALA A 133 -3.54 -13.59 4.96
CA ALA A 133 -4.52 -13.44 6.05
C ALA A 133 -5.25 -14.75 6.41
N THR A 134 -4.93 -15.86 5.74
CA THR A 134 -5.64 -17.15 5.91
C THR A 134 -7.16 -17.09 5.67
N LEU A 135 -7.63 -16.08 4.95
CA LEU A 135 -9.05 -15.92 4.60
C LEU A 135 -9.47 -16.89 3.48
N VAL A 136 -8.53 -17.21 2.61
CA VAL A 136 -8.67 -18.22 1.56
C VAL A 136 -7.51 -19.21 1.61
N ARG A 137 -7.73 -20.42 1.09
CA ARG A 137 -6.69 -21.45 0.95
C ARG A 137 -6.85 -22.23 -0.33
N VAL A 138 -5.77 -22.83 -0.79
CA VAL A 138 -5.81 -23.80 -1.90
C VAL A 138 -6.26 -25.16 -1.37
N GLN A 139 -7.29 -25.73 -2.01
CA GLN A 139 -7.79 -27.05 -1.70
C GLN A 139 -8.28 -27.74 -2.96
N ARG A 140 -7.72 -28.90 -3.31
CA ARG A 140 -8.11 -29.72 -4.46
C ARG A 140 -8.20 -28.92 -5.79
N GLY A 141 -7.17 -28.11 -6.07
CA GLY A 141 -7.11 -27.29 -7.29
C GLY A 141 -8.07 -26.10 -7.34
N LYS A 142 -8.61 -25.70 -6.20
CA LYS A 142 -9.49 -24.54 -6.05
C LYS A 142 -9.00 -23.62 -4.94
N LEU A 143 -9.26 -22.33 -5.08
CA LEU A 143 -9.14 -21.35 -4.01
C LEU A 143 -10.48 -21.29 -3.26
N VAL A 144 -10.47 -21.74 -2.01
CA VAL A 144 -11.69 -21.83 -1.18
C VAL A 144 -11.62 -20.88 0.02
N ALA A 145 -12.75 -20.30 0.41
CA ALA A 145 -12.85 -19.51 1.62
C ALA A 145 -12.73 -20.40 2.86
N THR A 146 -11.90 -19.99 3.81
CA THR A 146 -11.73 -20.65 5.11
C THR A 146 -12.91 -20.33 6.05
N PRO A 147 -13.05 -21.01 7.19
CA PRO A 147 -14.01 -20.60 8.21
C PRO A 147 -13.81 -19.15 8.68
N LEU A 148 -12.55 -18.70 8.80
CA LEU A 148 -12.23 -17.31 9.11
C LEU A 148 -12.71 -16.37 7.99
N GLY A 149 -12.39 -16.68 6.72
CA GLY A 149 -12.85 -15.89 5.57
C GLY A 149 -14.37 -15.80 5.49
N LYS A 150 -15.09 -16.86 5.81
CA LYS A 150 -16.55 -16.84 5.88
C LYS A 150 -17.05 -15.93 7.02
N SER A 151 -16.40 -15.97 8.18
CA SER A 151 -16.81 -15.18 9.34
C SER A 151 -16.60 -13.66 9.14
N ILE A 152 -15.61 -13.26 8.34
CA ILE A 152 -15.33 -11.84 8.00
C ILE A 152 -16.48 -11.20 7.21
N LEU A 153 -17.27 -11.99 6.49
CA LEU A 153 -18.44 -11.47 5.76
C LEU A 153 -19.58 -11.02 6.69
N SER A 154 -19.57 -11.44 7.95
CA SER A 154 -20.53 -10.92 8.95
C SER A 154 -20.14 -9.51 9.37
N ASP A 155 -21.12 -8.65 9.60
CA ASP A 155 -20.91 -7.25 9.97
C ASP A 155 -20.08 -7.09 11.24
N ALA A 156 -20.28 -7.98 12.22
CA ALA A 156 -19.57 -7.96 13.49
C ALA A 156 -18.04 -8.17 13.39
N LYS A 157 -17.55 -8.82 12.31
CA LYS A 157 -16.11 -9.08 12.13
C LYS A 157 -15.49 -8.31 10.97
N ARG A 158 -16.30 -7.60 10.23
CA ARG A 158 -15.84 -6.86 9.05
C ARG A 158 -14.87 -5.74 9.43
N GLY A 159 -15.07 -5.09 10.59
CA GLY A 159 -14.21 -4.00 11.09
C GLY A 159 -12.74 -4.38 11.20
N SER A 160 -12.43 -5.63 11.54
CA SER A 160 -11.05 -6.10 11.67
C SER A 160 -10.36 -6.43 10.34
N LEU A 161 -11.09 -6.53 9.23
CA LEU A 161 -10.53 -6.94 7.95
C LEU A 161 -9.42 -6.00 7.48
N LEU A 162 -9.72 -4.70 7.46
CA LEU A 162 -8.75 -3.70 6.98
C LEU A 162 -7.50 -3.67 7.85
N ALA A 163 -7.66 -3.78 9.17
CA ALA A 163 -6.54 -3.84 10.10
C ALA A 163 -5.59 -5.00 9.80
N VAL A 164 -6.15 -6.20 9.57
CA VAL A 164 -5.38 -7.40 9.24
C VAL A 164 -4.68 -7.26 7.89
N LEU A 165 -5.39 -6.82 6.86
CA LEU A 165 -4.81 -6.65 5.52
C LEU A 165 -3.72 -5.58 5.51
N PHE A 166 -3.93 -4.49 6.23
CA PHE A 166 -2.95 -3.42 6.39
C PHE A 166 -1.68 -3.90 7.09
N HIS A 167 -1.82 -4.55 8.24
CA HIS A 167 -0.69 -5.10 8.96
C HIS A 167 0.11 -6.08 8.09
N LEU A 168 -0.57 -6.98 7.40
CA LEU A 168 0.08 -7.94 6.51
C LEU A 168 0.83 -7.24 5.37
N ALA A 169 0.19 -6.26 4.72
CA ALA A 169 0.79 -5.57 3.59
C ALA A 169 2.09 -4.85 3.97
N PHE A 170 2.13 -4.20 5.14
CA PHE A 170 3.25 -3.32 5.48
C PHE A 170 4.33 -3.97 6.34
N TRP A 171 4.01 -4.99 7.13
CA TRP A 171 4.97 -5.61 8.05
C TRP A 171 5.23 -7.09 7.80
N ARG A 172 4.44 -7.76 6.97
CA ARG A 172 4.55 -9.21 6.80
C ARG A 172 4.79 -9.67 5.37
N MET A 173 4.33 -8.92 4.39
CA MET A 173 4.56 -9.24 2.98
C MET A 173 5.76 -8.47 2.45
N ASP A 174 6.54 -9.09 1.60
CA ASP A 174 7.58 -8.42 0.85
C ASP A 174 6.95 -7.67 -0.35
N LEU A 175 6.79 -6.36 -0.21
CA LEU A 175 6.26 -5.50 -1.26
C LEU A 175 7.24 -5.33 -2.43
N SER A 176 8.52 -5.71 -2.30
CA SER A 176 9.49 -5.67 -3.40
C SER A 176 9.05 -6.58 -4.56
N TYR A 177 8.37 -7.69 -4.24
CA TYR A 177 7.77 -8.56 -5.23
C TYR A 177 6.85 -7.81 -6.22
N PHE A 178 6.03 -6.89 -5.73
CA PHE A 178 5.14 -6.10 -6.56
C PHE A 178 5.85 -4.93 -7.26
N GLY A 179 6.95 -4.44 -6.70
CA GLY A 179 7.82 -3.41 -7.28
C GLY A 179 8.92 -3.97 -8.19
N ARG A 180 8.83 -5.23 -8.64
CA ARG A 180 9.84 -5.90 -9.47
C ARG A 180 11.25 -5.90 -8.85
N GLY A 181 11.33 -5.99 -7.52
CA GLY A 181 12.59 -6.02 -6.77
C GLY A 181 13.31 -4.67 -6.65
N LEU A 182 12.72 -3.58 -7.14
CA LEU A 182 13.35 -2.28 -7.15
C LEU A 182 13.62 -1.79 -5.71
N LEU A 183 14.88 -1.42 -5.43
CA LEU A 183 15.35 -0.94 -4.13
C LEU A 183 15.03 -1.88 -2.94
N GLY A 184 14.93 -3.19 -3.19
CA GLY A 184 14.74 -4.20 -2.15
C GLY A 184 13.56 -3.91 -1.23
N SER A 185 13.78 -3.93 0.09
CA SER A 185 12.76 -3.64 1.10
C SER A 185 12.46 -2.15 1.31
N TRP A 186 13.29 -1.25 0.78
CA TRP A 186 13.05 0.19 0.90
C TRP A 186 11.78 0.61 0.11
N PRO A 187 10.93 1.53 0.58
CA PRO A 187 10.91 2.16 1.89
C PRO A 187 10.10 1.37 2.94
N GLN A 188 9.69 0.15 2.64
CA GLN A 188 8.84 -0.69 3.49
C GLN A 188 9.49 -1.03 4.83
N ALA A 189 10.81 -1.18 4.87
CA ALA A 189 11.54 -1.45 6.12
C ALA A 189 11.28 -0.39 7.19
N ASP A 190 10.97 0.84 6.77
CA ASP A 190 10.64 1.98 7.61
C ASP A 190 9.16 2.38 7.50
N ALA A 191 8.26 1.42 7.21
CA ALA A 191 6.85 1.71 6.94
C ALA A 191 6.20 2.61 8.01
N GLY A 192 6.48 2.38 9.27
CA GLY A 192 5.95 3.22 10.34
C GLY A 192 6.45 4.65 10.31
N VAL A 193 7.72 4.87 9.99
CA VAL A 193 8.30 6.22 9.83
C VAL A 193 7.68 6.91 8.62
N VAL A 194 7.50 6.19 7.51
CA VAL A 194 6.84 6.71 6.31
C VAL A 194 5.41 7.14 6.61
N LEU A 195 4.64 6.29 7.29
CA LEU A 195 3.25 6.57 7.66
C LEU A 195 3.13 7.77 8.59
N TRP A 196 3.99 7.85 9.59
CA TRP A 196 4.05 9.00 10.50
C TRP A 196 4.41 10.27 9.73
N SER A 197 5.43 10.24 8.89
CA SER A 197 5.86 11.40 8.10
C SER A 197 4.75 11.86 7.15
N LEU A 198 4.05 10.94 6.49
CA LEU A 198 2.87 11.26 5.68
C LEU A 198 1.79 11.97 6.51
N SER A 199 1.53 11.53 7.74
CA SER A 199 0.52 12.16 8.61
C SER A 199 0.88 13.60 8.98
N VAL A 200 2.17 13.92 9.04
CA VAL A 200 2.68 15.26 9.38
C VAL A 200 2.72 16.19 8.17
N CYS A 201 3.22 15.70 7.02
CA CYS A 201 3.55 16.56 5.88
C CYS A 201 2.60 16.47 4.68
N ALA A 202 1.67 15.48 4.63
CA ALA A 202 0.74 15.34 3.52
C ALA A 202 -0.55 16.16 3.68
N ASN A 203 -0.46 17.36 4.26
CA ASN A 203 -1.61 18.27 4.43
C ASN A 203 -2.05 18.90 3.11
N ASP A 204 -1.13 19.06 2.17
CA ASP A 204 -1.34 19.64 0.85
C ASP A 204 -0.86 18.70 -0.24
N TRP A 205 -1.28 18.97 -1.48
CA TRP A 205 -0.83 18.22 -2.64
C TRP A 205 0.67 18.44 -2.87
N GLN A 206 1.41 17.33 -2.93
CA GLN A 206 2.84 17.30 -3.20
C GLN A 206 3.10 16.33 -4.36
N CYS A 207 4.13 16.58 -5.17
CA CYS A 207 4.58 15.59 -6.15
C CYS A 207 5.23 14.38 -5.45
N ALA A 208 5.25 13.24 -6.14
CA ALA A 208 5.76 11.98 -5.59
C ALA A 208 7.21 12.09 -5.14
N GLU A 209 8.06 12.78 -5.92
CA GLU A 209 9.46 13.00 -5.60
C GLU A 209 9.63 13.75 -4.28
N LYS A 210 8.87 14.82 -4.08
CA LYS A 210 8.93 15.60 -2.85
C LYS A 210 8.40 14.82 -1.66
N LEU A 211 7.27 14.09 -1.82
CA LEU A 211 6.76 13.21 -0.76
C LEU A 211 7.76 12.13 -0.39
N THR A 212 8.44 11.55 -1.37
CA THR A 212 9.47 10.55 -1.14
C THR A 212 10.58 11.11 -0.27
N ARG A 213 11.11 12.29 -0.61
CA ARG A 213 12.16 12.97 0.18
C ARG A 213 11.69 13.38 1.57
N LEU A 214 10.45 13.85 1.69
CA LEU A 214 9.87 14.24 2.99
C LEU A 214 9.64 13.06 3.93
N CYS A 215 9.25 11.89 3.39
CA CYS A 215 8.68 10.80 4.19
C CYS A 215 9.60 9.61 4.39
N THR A 216 10.67 9.48 3.61
CA THR A 216 11.51 8.28 3.64
C THR A 216 12.92 8.56 4.15
N ILE A 217 13.52 7.57 4.79
CA ILE A 217 14.94 7.59 5.16
C ILE A 217 15.72 7.03 3.97
N PRO A 218 16.66 7.80 3.38
CA PRO A 218 17.46 7.31 2.27
C PRO A 218 18.43 6.21 2.70
N GLU A 219 18.65 5.24 1.81
CA GLU A 219 19.61 4.15 2.01
C GLU A 219 20.79 4.30 1.05
N PRO A 220 22.01 3.83 1.42
CA PRO A 220 23.19 3.92 0.56
C PRO A 220 23.01 3.29 -0.83
N ALA A 221 22.21 2.24 -0.94
CA ALA A 221 21.92 1.57 -2.21
C ALA A 221 21.21 2.49 -3.23
N MET A 222 20.49 3.51 -2.76
CA MET A 222 19.78 4.46 -3.64
C MET A 222 20.74 5.34 -4.46
N PHE A 223 21.95 5.54 -3.98
CA PHE A 223 22.95 6.42 -4.60
C PHE A 223 23.89 5.70 -5.58
N SER A 224 23.69 4.41 -5.80
CA SER A 224 24.52 3.61 -6.72
C SER A 224 24.04 3.66 -8.17
N GLU A 225 22.83 4.14 -8.41
CA GLU A 225 22.23 4.22 -9.74
C GLU A 225 22.28 5.64 -10.30
N THR A 226 22.43 5.74 -11.63
CA THR A 226 22.43 7.01 -12.36
C THR A 226 21.04 7.63 -12.49
N TRP A 227 19.98 6.88 -12.18
CA TRP A 227 18.59 7.32 -12.25
C TRP A 227 17.94 7.25 -10.88
N ASP A 228 17.30 8.35 -10.48
CA ASP A 228 16.49 8.39 -9.27
C ASP A 228 15.18 7.59 -9.50
N ARG A 229 15.15 6.37 -8.94
CA ARG A 229 13.97 5.49 -8.99
C ARG A 229 13.19 5.50 -7.68
N THR A 230 13.55 6.38 -6.76
CA THR A 230 12.99 6.39 -5.41
C THR A 230 11.52 6.76 -5.40
N ALA A 231 11.11 7.76 -6.19
CA ALA A 231 9.71 8.14 -6.33
C ALA A 231 8.87 6.98 -6.87
N TYR A 232 9.34 6.29 -7.92
CA TYR A 232 8.66 5.11 -8.45
C TYR A 232 8.57 3.97 -7.43
N ALA A 233 9.64 3.69 -6.69
CA ALA A 233 9.62 2.65 -5.66
C ALA A 233 8.67 3.01 -4.50
N MET A 234 8.60 4.28 -4.12
CA MET A 234 7.64 4.78 -3.13
C MET A 234 6.20 4.63 -3.65
N GLU A 235 5.93 5.03 -4.88
CA GLU A 235 4.63 4.85 -5.52
C GLU A 235 4.25 3.38 -5.56
N ALA A 236 5.07 2.51 -6.16
CA ALA A 236 4.76 1.09 -6.34
C ALA A 236 4.54 0.34 -5.03
N LYS A 237 5.21 0.69 -3.95
CA LYS A 237 5.14 -0.03 -2.66
C LYS A 237 4.19 0.59 -1.65
N ILE A 238 4.05 1.89 -1.67
CA ILE A 238 3.27 2.63 -0.68
C ILE A 238 2.06 3.32 -1.34
N SER A 239 2.26 4.00 -2.48
CA SER A 239 1.29 4.91 -3.09
C SER A 239 0.32 4.22 -4.05
N ASP A 240 0.78 3.40 -4.99
CA ASP A 240 -0.08 2.71 -5.98
C ASP A 240 -1.08 1.73 -5.36
N ARG A 241 -0.78 1.30 -4.14
CA ARG A 241 -1.70 0.46 -3.37
C ARG A 241 -2.88 1.25 -2.81
N CYS A 242 -2.81 2.55 -2.92
CA CYS A 242 -3.70 3.53 -2.31
C CYS A 242 -4.27 4.52 -3.31
N SER A 243 -3.83 4.51 -4.57
CA SER A 243 -4.21 5.52 -5.53
C SER A 243 -5.62 5.32 -6.07
N GLY A 244 -6.41 6.30 -5.78
CA GLY A 244 -7.62 6.70 -6.46
C GLY A 244 -7.72 8.19 -6.34
N SER A 245 -7.80 8.91 -7.44
CA SER A 245 -7.72 10.38 -7.50
C SER A 245 -8.72 11.12 -6.61
N ASP A 246 -9.85 10.50 -6.32
CA ASP A 246 -10.89 11.07 -5.45
C ASP A 246 -10.75 10.64 -3.99
N TYR A 247 -10.03 9.55 -3.75
CA TYR A 247 -9.86 8.97 -2.43
C TYR A 247 -8.97 9.79 -1.51
N LEU A 248 -7.95 10.43 -2.07
CA LEU A 248 -6.99 11.20 -1.29
C LEU A 248 -7.57 12.52 -0.79
N SER A 249 -8.45 13.14 -1.56
CA SER A 249 -9.19 14.31 -1.09
C SER A 249 -10.17 13.94 0.02
N THR A 250 -10.80 12.78 -0.07
CA THR A 250 -11.75 12.26 0.92
C THR A 250 -11.03 11.71 2.15
N ALA A 251 -9.91 10.99 1.99
CA ALA A 251 -9.12 10.47 3.10
C ALA A 251 -8.45 11.60 3.90
N ALA A 252 -7.92 12.63 3.25
CA ALA A 252 -7.39 13.82 3.94
C ALA A 252 -8.48 14.59 4.71
N LYS A 253 -9.71 14.65 4.17
CA LYS A 253 -10.86 15.23 4.86
C LYS A 253 -11.31 14.36 6.05
N ASN A 254 -11.28 13.05 5.90
CA ASN A 254 -11.67 12.10 6.95
C ASN A 254 -10.63 12.02 8.07
N LEU A 255 -9.34 12.16 7.80
CA LEU A 255 -8.29 12.33 8.82
C LEU A 255 -8.51 13.59 9.68
N ARG A 256 -9.02 14.68 9.09
CA ARG A 256 -9.38 15.89 9.84
C ARG A 256 -10.66 15.74 10.64
N ALA A 257 -11.62 14.94 10.15
CA ALA A 257 -12.91 14.74 10.84
C ALA A 257 -12.84 13.70 11.96
N ALA A 258 -11.94 12.72 11.85
CA ALA A 258 -11.86 11.61 12.80
C ALA A 258 -11.04 11.89 14.05
N GLY A 259 -10.46 13.08 14.25
CA GLY A 259 -9.84 13.53 15.53
C GLY A 259 -9.02 12.50 16.33
N SER A 260 -8.78 11.31 15.79
CA SER A 260 -8.19 10.18 16.47
C SER A 260 -7.62 9.20 15.44
N ALA A 261 -6.40 8.90 15.56
CA ALA A 261 -5.47 8.00 14.90
C ALA A 261 -6.00 6.75 14.15
N SER A 262 -6.90 6.92 13.21
CA SER A 262 -7.14 5.91 12.19
C SER A 262 -6.12 6.14 11.09
N ILE A 263 -5.10 5.29 11.01
CA ILE A 263 -4.13 5.35 9.92
C ILE A 263 -4.85 4.94 8.64
N ILE A 264 -5.39 5.93 7.95
CA ILE A 264 -5.94 5.76 6.61
C ILE A 264 -4.82 6.07 5.65
N PHE A 265 -4.53 5.10 4.77
CA PHE A 265 -3.55 5.23 3.72
C PHE A 265 -3.83 6.42 2.83
N ILE A 266 -2.88 7.33 2.71
CA ILE A 266 -2.92 8.44 1.78
C ILE A 266 -1.70 8.34 0.87
N ALA A 267 -1.94 7.99 -0.37
CA ALA A 267 -1.01 8.24 -1.45
C ALA A 267 -1.68 9.17 -2.46
N ARG A 268 -0.95 10.11 -2.99
CA ARG A 268 -1.46 11.11 -3.92
C ARG A 268 -0.88 10.90 -5.30
N ARG A 269 -1.69 11.15 -6.34
CA ARG A 269 -1.29 11.15 -7.74
C ARG A 269 -0.01 11.96 -7.96
N SER A 270 0.88 11.42 -8.78
CA SER A 270 1.79 12.24 -9.56
C SER A 270 0.94 13.06 -10.53
N CYS A 271 0.55 14.25 -10.14
CA CYS A 271 0.11 15.22 -11.10
C CYS A 271 1.36 15.62 -11.88
N SER A 272 1.36 15.43 -13.19
CA SER A 272 2.30 16.07 -14.11
C SER A 272 2.05 17.59 -14.10
N ILE A 273 2.24 18.21 -12.97
CA ILE A 273 2.32 19.66 -12.83
C ILE A 273 3.81 19.97 -12.84
N ASP A 274 4.20 20.70 -13.86
CA ASP A 274 5.51 21.26 -14.11
C ASP A 274 6.22 21.65 -12.80
N CYS A 275 7.15 20.81 -12.37
CA CYS A 275 8.10 21.15 -11.32
C CYS A 275 9.24 21.99 -11.91
N SER A 276 8.91 23.02 -12.69
CA SER A 276 9.89 24.02 -13.10
C SER A 276 10.33 24.78 -11.85
N PRO A 277 11.62 24.92 -11.58
CA PRO A 277 12.09 25.72 -10.47
C PRO A 277 11.60 27.14 -10.66
N LEU A 278 10.89 27.66 -9.66
CA LEU A 278 10.59 29.08 -9.55
C LEU A 278 11.92 29.83 -9.51
N THR A 279 12.36 30.29 -10.68
CA THR A 279 13.44 31.28 -10.77
C THR A 279 12.97 32.51 -10.02
N SER A 280 13.59 32.72 -8.87
CA SER A 280 13.51 33.98 -8.12
C SER A 280 13.87 35.15 -9.01
N ARG A 281 12.96 36.09 -9.13
CA ARG A 281 13.29 37.47 -9.35
C ARG A 281 13.25 38.23 -8.04
#